data_3552bdd509d335015aaecb456c2c3bb0
#
_entry.id   3552bdd509d335015aaecb456c2c3bb0
#
_cell.length_a   1.000
_cell.length_b   1.000
_cell.length_c   1.000
_cell.angle_alpha   90.00
_cell.angle_beta   90.00
_cell.angle_gamma   90.00
#
_symmetry.space_group_name_H-M   'P 1'
#
loop_
_entity.id
_entity.type
_entity.pdbx_description
1 polymer ?
#
loop_
_entity_poly.entity_id
_entity_poly.type
_entity_poly.pdbx_seq_one_letter_code
_entity_poly.pdbx_strand_id
1 'polypeptide(L)'
;GAPAPDPTNARVIAGGGDESIFQPSWAPDNVLYFVSDKSGWWNLYAHADDLAAGAARAVCPMEADFGRPQWAFGMSAYAHLETGGIVASFSQNGARSMGLVDPIRGEIQILGTPYCEFDGITAMGAAVVFISASQTDAARLVILADGGVDSGVVRPSLDFAIDPGDV
;
A
#
# COMPACT_ATOMS: atom_id res chain seq x y z
N GLY A 1 4.75 30.99 -6.75
CA GLY A 1 5.23 29.65 -6.48
C GLY A 1 5.90 29.64 -5.10
N ALA A 2 5.80 28.54 -4.37
CA ALA A 2 6.52 28.38 -3.12
C ALA A 2 8.04 28.47 -3.40
N PRO A 3 8.85 29.02 -2.47
CA PRO A 3 10.30 29.01 -2.62
C PRO A 3 10.84 27.57 -2.70
N ALA A 4 11.94 27.38 -3.44
CA ALA A 4 12.60 26.09 -3.48
C ALA A 4 13.02 25.67 -2.05
N PRO A 5 12.88 24.38 -1.68
CA PRO A 5 13.29 23.92 -0.36
C PRO A 5 14.82 24.14 -0.18
N ASP A 6 15.19 24.63 0.99
CA ASP A 6 16.60 24.81 1.37
C ASP A 6 17.16 23.44 1.81
N PRO A 7 18.14 22.86 1.07
CA PRO A 7 18.70 21.57 1.41
C PRO A 7 19.46 21.55 2.75
N THR A 8 19.83 22.72 3.30
CA THR A 8 20.48 22.81 4.62
C THR A 8 19.53 22.51 5.77
N ASN A 9 18.23 22.55 5.52
CA ASN A 9 17.17 22.21 6.48
C ASN A 9 16.68 20.76 6.34
N ALA A 10 17.31 19.95 5.49
CA ALA A 10 16.97 18.55 5.33
C ALA A 10 17.27 17.76 6.62
N ARG A 11 16.31 16.95 7.03
CA ARG A 11 16.50 16.00 8.13
C ARG A 11 16.15 14.57 7.68
N VAL A 12 16.91 13.61 8.15
CA VAL A 12 16.60 12.19 7.94
C VAL A 12 15.47 11.80 8.88
N ILE A 13 14.36 11.28 8.32
CA ILE A 13 13.19 10.79 9.07
C ILE A 13 13.34 9.30 9.33
N ALA A 14 13.74 8.53 8.32
CA ALA A 14 13.91 7.08 8.38
C ALA A 14 14.89 6.63 7.31
N GLY A 15 15.35 5.38 7.38
CA GLY A 15 16.35 4.81 6.47
C GLY A 15 17.78 4.96 6.98
N GLY A 16 18.66 4.18 6.43
CA GLY A 16 20.09 4.15 6.81
C GLY A 16 20.80 2.92 6.26
N GLY A 17 21.94 2.56 6.85
CA GLY A 17 22.70 1.38 6.43
C GLY A 17 21.98 0.06 6.68
N ASP A 18 21.12 0.04 7.68
CA ASP A 18 20.44 -1.18 8.17
C ASP A 18 18.90 -1.10 8.04
N GLU A 19 18.40 -0.09 7.31
CA GLU A 19 16.96 0.10 7.12
C GLU A 19 16.67 0.52 5.69
N SER A 20 15.82 -0.24 5.01
CA SER A 20 15.32 0.05 3.67
C SER A 20 13.95 0.68 3.73
N ILE A 21 13.70 1.67 2.87
CA ILE A 21 12.43 2.41 2.82
C ILE A 21 11.78 2.21 1.45
N PHE A 22 10.46 1.98 1.46
CA PHE A 22 9.66 1.87 0.26
C PHE A 22 8.43 2.80 0.34
N GLN A 23 8.09 3.43 -0.77
CA GLN A 23 6.89 4.24 -0.99
C GLN A 23 6.63 5.28 0.11
N PRO A 24 7.53 6.27 0.37
CA PRO A 24 7.16 7.38 1.24
C PRO A 24 6.03 8.19 0.61
N SER A 25 4.97 8.46 1.36
CA SER A 25 3.83 9.27 0.89
C SER A 25 3.19 10.04 2.04
N TRP A 26 2.73 11.25 1.74
CA TRP A 26 1.97 12.08 2.68
C TRP A 26 0.50 11.71 2.62
N ALA A 27 -0.12 11.50 3.78
CA ALA A 27 -1.56 11.41 3.90
C ALA A 27 -2.22 12.80 3.92
N PRO A 28 -3.54 12.90 3.70
CA PRO A 28 -4.26 14.17 3.74
C PRO A 28 -4.16 14.94 5.07
N ASP A 29 -3.86 14.26 6.17
CA ASP A 29 -3.66 14.83 7.52
C ASP A 29 -2.22 15.30 7.79
N ASN A 30 -1.36 15.34 6.76
CA ASN A 30 0.06 15.69 6.83
C ASN A 30 0.92 14.72 7.66
N VAL A 31 0.50 13.50 7.87
CA VAL A 31 1.33 12.42 8.40
C VAL A 31 2.09 11.77 7.25
N LEU A 32 3.40 11.59 7.41
CA LEU A 32 4.25 10.85 6.45
C LEU A 32 4.16 9.37 6.76
N TYR A 33 3.70 8.59 5.78
CA TYR A 33 3.72 7.12 5.82
C TYR A 33 4.81 6.56 4.92
N PHE A 34 5.33 5.42 5.28
CA PHE A 34 6.30 4.67 4.48
C PHE A 34 6.35 3.21 4.94
N VAL A 35 6.85 2.34 4.08
CA VAL A 35 7.15 0.96 4.46
C VAL A 35 8.63 0.86 4.80
N SER A 36 8.94 0.14 5.88
CA SER A 36 10.32 -0.09 6.35
C SER A 36 10.49 -1.54 6.79
N ASP A 37 11.68 -2.09 6.56
CA ASP A 37 12.08 -3.44 6.95
C ASP A 37 12.73 -3.53 8.36
N LYS A 38 12.79 -2.43 9.11
CA LYS A 38 13.48 -2.35 10.41
C LYS A 38 12.99 -3.33 11.47
N SER A 39 11.77 -3.87 11.35
CA SER A 39 11.23 -4.90 12.24
C SER A 39 11.59 -6.34 11.84
N GLY A 40 12.33 -6.53 10.74
CA GLY A 40 12.56 -7.83 10.11
C GLY A 40 11.46 -8.21 9.10
N TRP A 41 10.40 -7.41 9.02
CA TRP A 41 9.32 -7.48 8.04
C TRP A 41 9.10 -6.11 7.44
N TRP A 42 8.71 -6.03 6.17
CA TRP A 42 8.38 -4.78 5.50
C TRP A 42 7.03 -4.24 5.98
N ASN A 43 7.02 -3.57 7.13
CA ASN A 43 5.81 -3.06 7.76
C ASN A 43 5.57 -1.58 7.44
N LEU A 44 4.30 -1.15 7.60
CA LEU A 44 3.87 0.22 7.41
C LEU A 44 4.17 1.05 8.67
N TYR A 45 4.81 2.20 8.50
CA TYR A 45 5.17 3.16 9.54
C TYR A 45 4.57 4.53 9.26
N ALA A 46 4.36 5.29 10.32
CA ALA A 46 3.90 6.67 10.27
C ALA A 46 4.83 7.57 11.06
N HIS A 47 5.12 8.76 10.52
CA HIS A 47 5.86 9.82 11.19
C HIS A 47 5.07 11.12 11.09
N ALA A 48 4.73 11.72 12.24
CA ALA A 48 4.13 13.04 12.34
C ALA A 48 5.20 14.06 12.74
N ASP A 49 4.99 15.33 12.41
CA ASP A 49 5.97 16.40 12.67
C ASP A 49 6.27 16.67 14.14
N ASP A 50 5.38 16.27 15.02
CA ASP A 50 5.56 16.34 16.48
C ASP A 50 6.48 15.26 17.04
N LEU A 51 6.83 14.26 16.23
CA LEU A 51 7.75 13.20 16.61
C LEU A 51 9.22 13.61 16.35
N ALA A 52 10.11 13.15 17.20
CA ALA A 52 11.54 13.30 16.97
C ALA A 52 11.96 12.59 15.69
N ALA A 53 13.00 13.09 15.01
CA ALA A 53 13.57 12.42 13.83
C ALA A 53 13.91 10.95 14.19
N GLY A 54 13.51 10.02 13.32
CA GLY A 54 13.68 8.58 13.55
C GLY A 54 12.63 7.93 14.46
N ALA A 55 11.71 8.69 15.06
CA ALA A 55 10.67 8.17 15.95
C ALA A 55 9.37 7.79 15.19
N ALA A 56 9.50 7.14 14.03
CA ALA A 56 8.32 6.63 13.34
C ALA A 56 7.70 5.45 14.11
N ARG A 57 6.37 5.45 14.22
CA ARG A 57 5.61 4.36 14.84
C ARG A 57 5.16 3.34 13.80
N ALA A 58 5.18 2.06 14.15
CA ALA A 58 4.52 1.03 13.35
C ALA A 58 3.00 1.28 13.36
N VAL A 59 2.35 1.15 12.20
CA VAL A 59 0.91 1.40 12.04
C VAL A 59 0.11 0.17 12.42
N CYS A 60 0.41 -0.97 11.79
CA CYS A 60 -0.22 -2.26 12.10
C CYS A 60 0.87 -3.35 11.99
N PRO A 61 1.70 -3.55 13.04
CA PRO A 61 2.82 -4.49 12.97
C PRO A 61 2.33 -5.92 12.76
N MET A 62 2.89 -6.57 11.75
CA MET A 62 2.53 -7.94 11.34
C MET A 62 3.79 -8.71 10.93
N GLU A 63 3.76 -10.02 11.03
CA GLU A 63 4.69 -10.92 10.34
C GLU A 63 4.27 -11.07 8.87
N ALA A 64 4.38 -9.96 8.14
CA ALA A 64 3.97 -9.83 6.74
C ALA A 64 4.73 -8.69 6.05
N ASP A 65 4.84 -8.77 4.73
CA ASP A 65 5.54 -7.79 3.91
C ASP A 65 4.55 -6.92 3.13
N PHE A 66 4.43 -5.65 3.52
CA PHE A 66 3.73 -4.60 2.76
C PHE A 66 4.59 -4.03 1.62
N GLY A 67 5.88 -4.23 1.70
CA GLY A 67 6.82 -3.88 0.64
C GLY A 67 6.91 -4.95 -0.44
N ARG A 68 7.56 -4.57 -1.53
CA ARG A 68 7.90 -5.46 -2.65
C ARG A 68 9.21 -5.01 -3.29
N PRO A 69 9.93 -5.87 -4.02
CA PRO A 69 11.14 -5.47 -4.74
C PRO A 69 10.84 -4.29 -5.68
N GLN A 70 11.69 -3.27 -5.63
CA GLN A 70 11.51 -2.01 -6.35
C GLN A 70 12.15 -2.07 -7.75
N TRP A 71 11.61 -2.91 -8.63
CA TRP A 71 12.13 -3.10 -9.99
C TRP A 71 11.85 -1.93 -10.93
N ALA A 72 10.83 -1.12 -10.62
CA ALA A 72 10.40 0.02 -11.42
C ALA A 72 10.00 1.20 -10.53
N PHE A 73 10.08 2.40 -11.08
CA PHE A 73 9.57 3.60 -10.41
C PHE A 73 8.04 3.63 -10.42
N GLY A 74 7.44 4.27 -9.39
CA GLY A 74 5.99 4.46 -9.30
C GLY A 74 5.21 3.23 -8.84
N MET A 75 5.90 2.19 -8.36
CA MET A 75 5.23 1.06 -7.72
C MET A 75 4.56 1.50 -6.42
N SER A 76 3.32 1.05 -6.20
CA SER A 76 2.57 1.34 -4.98
C SER A 76 1.95 0.08 -4.38
N ALA A 77 2.12 -0.10 -3.07
CA ALA A 77 1.55 -1.18 -2.30
C ALA A 77 0.42 -0.70 -1.37
N TYR A 78 0.26 0.61 -1.20
CA TYR A 78 -0.81 1.17 -0.39
C TYR A 78 -1.26 2.54 -0.91
N ALA A 79 -2.45 2.97 -0.49
CA ALA A 79 -3.00 4.29 -0.77
C ALA A 79 -3.85 4.79 0.40
N HIS A 80 -3.83 6.12 0.60
CA HIS A 80 -4.64 6.80 1.63
C HIS A 80 -6.02 7.11 1.10
N LEU A 81 -7.07 6.69 1.81
CA LEU A 81 -8.44 7.06 1.51
C LEU A 81 -8.80 8.41 2.16
N GLU A 82 -9.71 9.15 1.55
CA GLU A 82 -10.25 10.40 2.13
C GLU A 82 -10.95 10.15 3.48
N THR A 83 -11.40 8.94 3.74
CA THR A 83 -12.00 8.53 5.01
C THR A 83 -11.00 8.38 6.16
N GLY A 84 -9.69 8.52 5.87
CA GLY A 84 -8.60 8.35 6.85
C GLY A 84 -8.06 6.93 6.97
N GLY A 85 -8.68 5.96 6.31
CA GLY A 85 -8.15 4.59 6.20
C GLY A 85 -7.04 4.46 5.16
N ILE A 86 -6.31 3.35 5.21
CA ILE A 86 -5.26 3.02 4.25
C ILE A 86 -5.59 1.66 3.63
N VAL A 87 -5.77 1.60 2.30
CA VAL A 87 -5.84 0.32 1.61
C VAL A 87 -4.42 -0.11 1.28
N ALA A 88 -4.06 -1.33 1.66
CA ALA A 88 -2.72 -1.86 1.46
C ALA A 88 -2.75 -3.31 1.00
N SER A 89 -1.84 -3.67 0.09
CA SER A 89 -1.53 -5.06 -0.22
C SER A 89 -0.34 -5.53 0.62
N PHE A 90 -0.35 -6.80 1.00
CA PHE A 90 0.73 -7.42 1.74
C PHE A 90 0.86 -8.90 1.40
N SER A 91 2.04 -9.44 1.64
CA SER A 91 2.33 -10.88 1.51
C SER A 91 2.51 -11.50 2.88
N GLN A 92 1.83 -12.61 3.12
CA GLN A 92 1.96 -13.38 4.35
C GLN A 92 1.90 -14.87 4.02
N ASN A 93 2.86 -15.66 4.51
CA ASN A 93 2.94 -17.11 4.26
C ASN A 93 2.88 -17.48 2.75
N GLY A 94 3.46 -16.66 1.88
CA GLY A 94 3.48 -16.89 0.44
C GLY A 94 2.19 -16.49 -0.30
N ALA A 95 1.15 -16.06 0.40
CA ALA A 95 -0.08 -15.54 -0.20
C ALA A 95 -0.12 -14.01 -0.17
N ARG A 96 -0.64 -13.40 -1.23
CA ARG A 96 -0.92 -11.95 -1.26
C ARG A 96 -2.37 -11.67 -0.92
N SER A 97 -2.56 -10.64 -0.12
CA SER A 97 -3.85 -10.17 0.33
C SER A 97 -3.94 -8.65 0.23
N MET A 98 -5.14 -8.14 0.27
CA MET A 98 -5.44 -6.72 0.42
C MET A 98 -6.20 -6.49 1.72
N GLY A 99 -5.91 -5.40 2.41
CA GLY A 99 -6.59 -5.04 3.64
C GLY A 99 -6.84 -3.55 3.77
N LEU A 100 -7.85 -3.21 4.54
CA LEU A 100 -8.14 -1.85 5.00
C LEU A 100 -7.52 -1.70 6.39
N VAL A 101 -6.54 -0.81 6.50
CA VAL A 101 -5.83 -0.48 7.73
C VAL A 101 -6.49 0.73 8.39
N ASP A 102 -6.85 0.61 9.66
CA ASP A 102 -7.16 1.75 10.53
C ASP A 102 -5.86 2.25 11.18
N PRO A 103 -5.30 3.40 10.74
CA PRO A 103 -4.01 3.85 11.24
C PRO A 103 -4.07 4.37 12.68
N ILE A 104 -5.27 4.63 13.23
CA ILE A 104 -5.46 5.10 14.62
C ILE A 104 -5.48 3.91 15.56
N ARG A 105 -6.25 2.86 15.22
CA ARG A 105 -6.38 1.65 16.05
C ARG A 105 -5.23 0.67 15.85
N GLY A 106 -4.54 0.75 14.72
CA GLY A 106 -3.50 -0.20 14.36
C GLY A 106 -4.05 -1.57 13.94
N GLU A 107 -5.27 -1.59 13.44
CA GLU A 107 -5.97 -2.80 13.02
C GLU A 107 -6.03 -2.89 11.49
N ILE A 108 -6.06 -4.11 10.98
CA ILE A 108 -6.26 -4.39 9.56
C ILE A 108 -7.46 -5.30 9.37
N GLN A 109 -8.37 -4.91 8.50
CA GLN A 109 -9.47 -5.73 8.02
C GLN A 109 -9.10 -6.30 6.66
N ILE A 110 -9.00 -7.63 6.55
CA ILE A 110 -8.72 -8.29 5.28
C ILE A 110 -9.93 -8.13 4.36
N LEU A 111 -9.67 -7.69 3.13
CA LEU A 111 -10.68 -7.54 2.09
C LEU A 111 -10.80 -8.85 1.30
N GLY A 112 -11.99 -9.45 1.32
CA GLY A 112 -12.27 -10.67 0.57
C GLY A 112 -12.36 -10.38 -0.93
N THR A 113 -11.27 -10.59 -1.66
CA THR A 113 -11.21 -10.43 -3.11
C THR A 113 -10.83 -11.75 -3.78
N PRO A 114 -11.28 -12.02 -5.02
CA PRO A 114 -10.86 -13.20 -5.77
C PRO A 114 -9.44 -13.07 -6.33
N TYR A 115 -8.78 -11.94 -6.11
CA TYR A 115 -7.49 -11.62 -6.71
C TYR A 115 -6.33 -12.06 -5.82
N CYS A 116 -5.22 -12.45 -6.44
CA CYS A 116 -3.99 -12.86 -5.78
C CYS A 116 -2.78 -11.99 -6.13
N GLU A 117 -2.94 -11.04 -7.04
CA GLU A 117 -1.93 -10.03 -7.38
C GLU A 117 -2.54 -8.63 -7.33
N PHE A 118 -1.75 -7.66 -6.81
CA PHE A 118 -2.18 -6.27 -6.64
C PHE A 118 -1.03 -5.34 -7.01
N ASP A 119 -1.26 -4.42 -7.94
CA ASP A 119 -0.26 -3.45 -8.39
C ASP A 119 -0.87 -2.08 -8.66
N GLY A 120 -0.07 -1.01 -8.54
CA GLY A 120 -0.50 0.33 -8.85
C GLY A 120 -1.65 0.84 -7.99
N ILE A 121 -1.69 0.48 -6.69
CA ILE A 121 -2.76 0.85 -5.78
C ILE A 121 -2.83 2.37 -5.66
N THR A 122 -3.97 2.96 -6.04
CA THR A 122 -4.19 4.40 -6.06
C THR A 122 -5.57 4.73 -5.49
N ALA A 123 -5.64 5.66 -4.56
CA ALA A 123 -6.92 6.15 -4.02
C ALA A 123 -7.59 7.14 -4.98
N MET A 124 -8.91 7.07 -5.03
CA MET A 124 -9.79 7.96 -5.76
C MET A 124 -10.99 8.28 -4.86
N GLY A 125 -10.85 9.27 -4.01
CA GLY A 125 -11.82 9.57 -2.96
C GLY A 125 -11.90 8.46 -1.91
N ALA A 126 -13.09 7.90 -1.72
CA ALA A 126 -13.33 6.74 -0.86
C ALA A 126 -13.07 5.40 -1.54
N ALA A 127 -12.83 5.39 -2.86
CA ALA A 127 -12.52 4.19 -3.63
C ALA A 127 -11.02 4.02 -3.82
N VAL A 128 -10.62 2.80 -4.18
CA VAL A 128 -9.26 2.49 -4.61
C VAL A 128 -9.29 1.81 -5.98
N VAL A 129 -8.33 2.17 -6.82
CA VAL A 129 -8.13 1.58 -8.16
C VAL A 129 -6.78 0.88 -8.17
N PHE A 130 -6.72 -0.30 -8.74
CA PHE A 130 -5.50 -1.08 -8.84
C PHE A 130 -5.54 -2.04 -10.03
N ILE A 131 -4.37 -2.50 -10.44
CA ILE A 131 -4.25 -3.59 -11.42
C ILE A 131 -4.20 -4.89 -10.64
N SER A 132 -4.98 -5.87 -11.06
CA SER A 132 -5.09 -7.15 -10.38
C SER A 132 -5.17 -8.31 -11.34
N ALA A 133 -4.78 -9.49 -10.87
CA ALA A 133 -4.93 -10.76 -11.58
C ALA A 133 -5.39 -11.84 -10.59
N SER A 134 -6.00 -12.91 -11.12
CA SER A 134 -6.26 -14.15 -10.40
C SER A 134 -5.53 -15.31 -11.05
N GLN A 135 -5.66 -16.50 -10.53
CA GLN A 135 -5.08 -17.71 -11.15
C GLN A 135 -5.68 -18.00 -12.53
N THR A 136 -6.93 -17.62 -12.74
CA THR A 136 -7.68 -17.90 -13.98
C THR A 136 -7.94 -16.68 -14.83
N ASP A 137 -7.71 -15.48 -14.31
CA ASP A 137 -8.00 -14.23 -15.01
C ASP A 137 -6.71 -13.45 -15.29
N ALA A 138 -6.56 -12.99 -16.53
CA ALA A 138 -5.53 -12.05 -16.92
C ALA A 138 -5.64 -10.73 -16.14
N ALA A 139 -4.56 -9.95 -16.14
CA ALA A 139 -4.53 -8.66 -15.47
C ALA A 139 -5.70 -7.76 -15.91
N ARG A 140 -6.27 -7.04 -14.97
CA ARG A 140 -7.40 -6.14 -15.18
C ARG A 140 -7.32 -4.92 -14.27
N LEU A 141 -7.88 -3.82 -14.71
CA LEU A 141 -8.08 -2.64 -13.87
C LEU A 141 -9.35 -2.84 -13.03
N VAL A 142 -9.20 -2.77 -11.73
CA VAL A 142 -10.28 -3.00 -10.75
C VAL A 142 -10.50 -1.74 -9.93
N ILE A 143 -11.75 -1.44 -9.65
CA ILE A 143 -12.14 -0.44 -8.65
C ILE A 143 -12.77 -1.15 -7.46
N LEU A 144 -12.38 -0.75 -6.28
CA LEU A 144 -12.93 -1.21 -5.01
C LEU A 144 -13.51 0.01 -4.31
N ALA A 145 -14.83 0.04 -4.17
CA ALA A 145 -15.56 1.13 -3.51
C ALA A 145 -15.99 0.74 -2.09
N ASP A 146 -16.46 1.70 -1.33
CA ASP A 146 -17.10 1.54 -0.02
C ASP A 146 -16.35 0.64 0.99
N GLY A 147 -15.04 0.90 1.13
CA GLY A 147 -14.23 0.15 2.09
C GLY A 147 -14.02 -1.33 1.74
N GLY A 148 -14.20 -1.70 0.48
CA GLY A 148 -13.91 -3.05 0.00
C GLY A 148 -15.14 -3.95 -0.18
N VAL A 149 -16.33 -3.41 -0.04
CA VAL A 149 -17.58 -4.19 -0.12
C VAL A 149 -18.03 -4.41 -1.56
N ASP A 150 -17.75 -3.46 -2.47
CA ASP A 150 -18.13 -3.56 -3.87
C ASP A 150 -16.89 -3.45 -4.77
N SER A 151 -16.70 -4.44 -5.63
CA SER A 151 -15.61 -4.45 -6.59
C SER A 151 -16.16 -4.55 -8.01
N GLY A 152 -15.71 -3.64 -8.88
CA GLY A 152 -16.03 -3.65 -10.29
C GLY A 152 -14.78 -3.78 -11.15
N VAL A 153 -14.84 -4.57 -12.22
CA VAL A 153 -13.82 -4.57 -13.27
C VAL A 153 -14.05 -3.38 -14.17
N VAL A 154 -13.10 -2.45 -14.18
CA VAL A 154 -13.16 -1.27 -15.06
C VAL A 154 -12.74 -1.66 -16.48
N ARG A 155 -11.66 -2.44 -16.61
CA ARG A 155 -11.16 -2.89 -17.90
C ARG A 155 -10.30 -4.15 -17.76
N PRO A 156 -10.60 -5.23 -18.48
CA PRO A 156 -9.69 -6.37 -18.62
C PRO A 156 -8.53 -5.99 -19.56
N SER A 157 -7.36 -6.60 -19.38
CA SER A 157 -6.24 -6.48 -20.31
C SER A 157 -6.42 -7.32 -21.55
N LEU A 158 -7.13 -8.44 -21.44
CA LEU A 158 -7.41 -9.41 -22.49
C LEU A 158 -8.85 -9.90 -22.36
N ASP A 159 -9.49 -10.22 -23.50
CA ASP A 159 -10.86 -10.73 -23.57
C ASP A 159 -10.92 -12.27 -23.55
N PHE A 160 -10.06 -12.92 -22.77
CA PHE A 160 -10.15 -14.37 -22.59
C PHE A 160 -10.00 -14.74 -21.11
N ALA A 161 -10.61 -15.84 -20.71
CA ALA A 161 -10.44 -16.49 -19.43
C ALA A 161 -9.80 -17.88 -19.62
N ILE A 162 -8.97 -18.28 -18.67
CA ILE A 162 -8.42 -19.65 -18.61
C ILE A 162 -9.49 -20.54 -17.99
N ASP A 163 -9.70 -21.72 -18.56
CA ASP A 163 -10.62 -22.70 -17.95
C ASP A 163 -10.06 -23.12 -16.58
N PRO A 164 -10.85 -23.03 -15.51
CA PRO A 164 -10.42 -23.46 -14.18
C PRO A 164 -9.97 -24.93 -14.10
N GLY A 165 -10.37 -25.76 -15.07
CA GLY A 165 -9.91 -27.15 -15.19
C GLY A 165 -8.50 -27.32 -15.77
N ASP A 166 -7.92 -26.25 -16.29
CA ASP A 166 -6.58 -26.26 -16.90
C ASP A 166 -5.47 -25.75 -15.95
N VAL A 167 -5.80 -25.44 -14.69
CA VAL A 167 -4.89 -24.83 -13.68
C VAL A 167 -4.73 -25.76 -12.47
#